data_1f075f303543a9081969acdb25599807
#
_entry.id   1f075f303543a9081969acdb25599807
#
_cell.length_a   1.000
_cell.length_b   1.000
_cell.length_c   1.000
_cell.angle_alpha   90.00
_cell.angle_beta   90.00
_cell.angle_gamma   90.00
#
_symmetry.space_group_name_H-M   'P 1'
#
loop_
_entity.id
_entity.type
_entity.pdbx_description
1 polymer ?
#
loop_
_entity_poly.entity_id
_entity_poly.type
_entity_poly.pdbx_seq_one_letter_code
_entity_poly.pdbx_strand_id
1 'polypeptide(L)'
;MSMRSHTCGQVTESLVGQEVTLSGWVNRRRDHGGVIFIDLRDHQGFVQVVCDPDRPDMFALAEQVRNEFCIQIKGLVRARPAGTENNDLASGKIEVLCHSLVILNASITPPFQLDDENLSETTRLTHRVLDLRRPQMQKNLRLRYSVAMECRRYLDAAGFIDIETPMLTKSTPEGARDYLVPSRVHDGQFFALPQSPQLFKQLLMVAGFDRYYQITKCFRDEDLRADRQPEFTQIDCETAFLDELEIRELFENMIRHIFKTTMNVELANPFPTMSYSEGMARFGSDKPDLRVNFEFTELTDLMKDVDFKVFSGAANQEGGRVVGLCVPGGAEISRSEIDDYTQFVAIYGAKGLAWIKVNSVAEGRNGLQSPIVKNLHDAAIEGILKRTGAKDGDIIFFGADKEKVVNDAIGGLRLKIGHSAWGKEHGLSTEGWKPLWVVDFPMFDYDEGDARWVACHHPFTSPKDEHMQYLESNPGKCLAKAYDMVLNGSEIGGGSVRIHQEAVQSQVFRALKIGAEEAQAKFGFLLDALQYGAPPHGGIAFGLDRIVTMMTGAESIRDVIAFPKTQRAQCLLTQAPSPVDERQLKELHIRLRQATPAA
;
A
#
# COMPACT_ATOMS: atom_id res chain seq x y z
N MET A 1 -37.14 22.83 -5.71
CA MET A 1 -36.12 23.92 -5.58
C MET A 1 -34.94 23.35 -4.78
N SER A 2 -33.71 23.66 -5.19
CA SER A 2 -32.52 23.23 -4.42
C SER A 2 -32.49 23.99 -3.08
N MET A 3 -32.05 23.32 -2.00
CA MET A 3 -31.85 23.97 -0.69
C MET A 3 -30.65 24.92 -0.69
N ARG A 4 -29.89 25.01 -1.75
CA ARG A 4 -28.76 25.93 -1.95
C ARG A 4 -28.66 26.36 -3.41
N SER A 5 -28.24 27.59 -3.65
CA SER A 5 -27.94 28.10 -4.99
C SER A 5 -26.51 27.79 -5.41
N HIS A 6 -25.58 27.81 -4.46
CA HIS A 6 -24.14 27.56 -4.65
C HIS A 6 -23.58 26.72 -3.49
N THR A 7 -22.44 26.09 -3.72
CA THR A 7 -21.61 25.56 -2.63
C THR A 7 -20.70 26.65 -2.07
N CYS A 8 -20.17 26.47 -0.87
CA CYS A 8 -19.27 27.45 -0.25
C CYS A 8 -18.01 27.70 -1.12
N GLY A 9 -17.49 26.68 -1.77
CA GLY A 9 -16.34 26.84 -2.66
C GLY A 9 -16.63 27.51 -4.00
N GLN A 10 -17.91 27.64 -4.39
CA GLN A 10 -18.33 28.36 -5.60
C GLN A 10 -18.52 29.86 -5.34
N VAL A 11 -18.57 30.31 -4.07
CA VAL A 11 -18.71 31.71 -3.75
C VAL A 11 -17.37 32.42 -3.92
N THR A 12 -17.26 33.19 -4.99
CA THR A 12 -16.05 33.91 -5.40
C THR A 12 -16.32 35.39 -5.60
N GLU A 13 -15.30 36.19 -5.90
CA GLU A 13 -15.41 37.62 -6.20
C GLU A 13 -16.39 37.91 -7.36
N SER A 14 -16.60 36.97 -8.27
CA SER A 14 -17.55 37.11 -9.40
C SER A 14 -19.02 37.20 -8.96
N LEU A 15 -19.33 36.76 -7.74
CA LEU A 15 -20.68 36.80 -7.19
C LEU A 15 -20.94 38.04 -6.30
N VAL A 16 -19.98 38.97 -6.18
CA VAL A 16 -20.16 40.19 -5.42
C VAL A 16 -21.38 40.97 -5.93
N GLY A 17 -22.27 41.37 -5.02
CA GLY A 17 -23.53 42.03 -5.33
C GLY A 17 -24.71 41.08 -5.60
N GLN A 18 -24.49 39.77 -5.62
CA GLN A 18 -25.53 38.77 -5.83
C GLN A 18 -25.97 38.14 -4.50
N GLU A 19 -27.24 37.77 -4.44
CA GLU A 19 -27.80 37.03 -3.31
C GLU A 19 -27.60 35.53 -3.52
N VAL A 20 -27.11 34.83 -2.49
CA VAL A 20 -26.86 33.39 -2.50
C VAL A 20 -27.60 32.71 -1.36
N THR A 21 -27.97 31.45 -1.57
CA THR A 21 -28.46 30.55 -0.54
C THR A 21 -27.42 29.43 -0.37
N LEU A 22 -26.86 29.31 0.84
CA LEU A 22 -25.82 28.31 1.16
C LEU A 22 -26.32 27.39 2.27
N SER A 23 -25.91 26.13 2.23
CA SER A 23 -26.21 25.17 3.28
C SER A 23 -24.95 24.40 3.61
N GLY A 24 -24.63 24.25 4.88
CA GLY A 24 -23.41 23.57 5.33
C GLY A 24 -23.33 23.48 6.85
N TRP A 25 -22.15 23.19 7.33
CA TRP A 25 -21.85 23.07 8.76
C TRP A 25 -21.04 24.25 9.25
N VAL A 26 -21.35 24.69 10.48
CA VAL A 26 -20.60 25.72 11.16
C VAL A 26 -19.23 25.18 11.58
N ASN A 27 -18.19 25.60 10.89
CA ASN A 27 -16.82 25.20 11.25
C ASN A 27 -16.35 25.97 12.48
N ARG A 28 -16.60 27.25 12.51
CA ARG A 28 -16.24 28.14 13.62
C ARG A 28 -17.22 29.30 13.73
N ARG A 29 -17.58 29.67 14.97
CA ARG A 29 -18.34 30.85 15.29
C ARG A 29 -17.48 31.79 16.13
N ARG A 30 -17.48 33.06 15.79
CA ARG A 30 -16.77 34.13 16.52
C ARG A 30 -17.75 35.29 16.77
N ASP A 31 -17.65 35.91 17.93
CA ASP A 31 -18.37 37.11 18.28
C ASP A 31 -17.35 38.23 18.49
N HIS A 32 -17.48 39.30 17.72
CA HIS A 32 -16.60 40.46 17.78
C HIS A 32 -17.41 41.75 17.82
N GLY A 33 -17.53 42.33 19.02
CA GLY A 33 -18.14 43.60 19.19
C GLY A 33 -19.64 43.65 18.83
N GLY A 34 -20.36 42.54 19.01
CA GLY A 34 -21.77 42.41 18.71
C GLY A 34 -22.10 42.01 17.28
N VAL A 35 -21.11 41.68 16.47
CA VAL A 35 -21.29 41.05 15.15
C VAL A 35 -20.84 39.62 15.21
N ILE A 36 -21.65 38.69 14.72
CA ILE A 36 -21.33 37.26 14.71
C ILE A 36 -20.77 36.86 13.34
N PHE A 37 -19.60 36.27 13.35
CA PHE A 37 -18.94 35.69 12.18
C PHE A 37 -19.03 34.15 12.23
N ILE A 38 -19.52 33.56 11.15
CA ILE A 38 -19.63 32.10 11.00
C ILE A 38 -18.78 31.67 9.79
N ASP A 39 -17.82 30.79 10.02
CA ASP A 39 -17.13 30.10 8.93
C ASP A 39 -18.02 28.92 8.54
N LEU A 40 -18.76 29.04 7.45
CA LEU A 40 -19.65 28.01 6.92
C LEU A 40 -18.85 27.08 6.01
N ARG A 41 -18.93 25.80 6.28
CA ARG A 41 -18.20 24.75 5.57
C ARG A 41 -19.16 23.82 4.83
N ASP A 42 -18.80 23.48 3.61
CA ASP A 42 -19.38 22.36 2.90
C ASP A 42 -18.30 21.48 2.24
N HIS A 43 -18.70 20.58 1.36
CA HIS A 43 -17.80 19.65 0.69
C HIS A 43 -16.81 20.30 -0.29
N GLN A 44 -16.98 21.57 -0.66
CA GLN A 44 -16.09 22.27 -1.60
C GLN A 44 -15.25 23.38 -0.94
N GLY A 45 -15.56 23.79 0.28
CA GLY A 45 -14.75 24.81 0.95
C GLY A 45 -15.46 25.52 2.08
N PHE A 46 -14.94 26.70 2.36
CA PHE A 46 -15.39 27.59 3.43
C PHE A 46 -15.78 28.94 2.86
N VAL A 47 -16.76 29.58 3.50
CA VAL A 47 -17.04 30.97 3.29
C VAL A 47 -17.39 31.63 4.62
N GLN A 48 -16.91 32.87 4.82
CA GLN A 48 -17.30 33.66 5.99
C GLN A 48 -18.71 34.23 5.80
N VAL A 49 -19.57 34.02 6.78
CA VAL A 49 -20.92 34.59 6.88
C VAL A 49 -20.92 35.60 8.02
N VAL A 50 -21.44 36.79 7.75
CA VAL A 50 -21.53 37.86 8.71
C VAL A 50 -22.99 38.05 9.12
N CYS A 51 -23.28 37.91 10.40
CA CYS A 51 -24.58 38.12 11.01
C CYS A 51 -24.55 39.44 11.78
N ASP A 52 -25.29 40.43 11.26
CA ASP A 52 -25.35 41.79 11.80
C ASP A 52 -26.56 41.94 12.74
N PRO A 53 -26.44 42.60 13.92
CA PRO A 53 -27.53 42.82 14.85
C PRO A 53 -28.67 43.70 14.29
N ASP A 54 -28.46 44.39 13.18
CA ASP A 54 -29.50 45.17 12.50
C ASP A 54 -30.70 44.29 12.04
N ARG A 55 -30.57 42.97 12.10
CA ARG A 55 -31.60 41.97 11.81
C ARG A 55 -31.87 41.10 13.04
N PRO A 56 -32.66 41.59 14.02
CA PRO A 56 -32.74 40.97 15.34
C PRO A 56 -33.23 39.53 15.35
N ASP A 57 -34.19 39.14 14.50
CA ASP A 57 -34.70 37.76 14.44
C ASP A 57 -33.65 36.80 13.91
N MET A 58 -32.92 37.17 12.86
CA MET A 58 -31.83 36.39 12.30
C MET A 58 -30.64 36.32 13.29
N PHE A 59 -30.32 37.45 13.93
CA PHE A 59 -29.23 37.56 14.88
C PHE A 59 -29.48 36.70 16.13
N ALA A 60 -30.70 36.67 16.65
CA ALA A 60 -31.09 35.78 17.77
C ALA A 60 -30.89 34.30 17.46
N LEU A 61 -31.07 33.88 16.20
CA LEU A 61 -30.73 32.53 15.77
C LEU A 61 -29.21 32.34 15.67
N ALA A 62 -28.46 33.31 15.17
CA ALA A 62 -27.01 33.27 15.08
C ALA A 62 -26.33 33.15 16.47
N GLU A 63 -26.92 33.76 17.52
CA GLU A 63 -26.46 33.59 18.91
C GLU A 63 -26.57 32.16 19.43
N GLN A 64 -27.53 31.37 18.94
CA GLN A 64 -27.75 29.97 19.34
C GLN A 64 -26.83 29.00 18.62
N VAL A 65 -26.30 29.41 17.45
CA VAL A 65 -25.45 28.55 16.60
C VAL A 65 -24.15 28.15 17.34
N ARG A 66 -23.77 26.91 17.22
CA ARG A 66 -22.50 26.36 17.73
C ARG A 66 -21.78 25.58 16.62
N ASN A 67 -20.53 25.21 16.87
CA ASN A 67 -19.75 24.44 15.93
C ASN A 67 -20.49 23.15 15.55
N GLU A 68 -20.33 22.77 14.29
CA GLU A 68 -20.94 21.59 13.66
C GLU A 68 -22.48 21.62 13.55
N PHE A 69 -23.15 22.74 13.91
CA PHE A 69 -24.53 22.91 13.53
C PHE A 69 -24.68 22.92 12.01
N CYS A 70 -25.67 22.20 11.50
CA CYS A 70 -26.04 22.25 10.09
C CYS A 70 -27.02 23.42 9.90
N ILE A 71 -26.66 24.40 9.10
CA ILE A 71 -27.45 25.61 8.88
C ILE A 71 -27.65 25.89 7.39
N GLN A 72 -28.71 26.65 7.10
CA GLN A 72 -28.91 27.29 5.82
C GLN A 72 -28.91 28.82 6.04
N ILE A 73 -28.20 29.52 5.17
CA ILE A 73 -28.22 31.00 5.15
C ILE A 73 -28.63 31.50 3.78
N LYS A 74 -29.26 32.66 3.75
CA LYS A 74 -29.48 33.46 2.56
C LYS A 74 -28.88 34.84 2.79
N GLY A 75 -28.07 35.33 1.86
CA GLY A 75 -27.36 36.58 2.07
C GLY A 75 -26.72 37.15 0.81
N LEU A 76 -26.24 38.36 0.93
CA LEU A 76 -25.57 39.12 -0.13
C LEU A 76 -24.06 38.86 -0.09
N VAL A 77 -23.48 38.44 -1.22
CA VAL A 77 -22.04 38.38 -1.35
C VAL A 77 -21.44 39.77 -1.48
N ARG A 78 -20.47 40.09 -0.64
CA ARG A 78 -19.76 41.38 -0.67
C ARG A 78 -18.25 41.19 -0.50
N ALA A 79 -17.45 42.15 -0.95
CA ALA A 79 -16.05 42.21 -0.62
C ALA A 79 -15.85 42.38 0.89
N ARG A 80 -14.84 41.76 1.46
CA ARG A 80 -14.45 42.05 2.86
C ARG A 80 -13.95 43.47 2.98
N PRO A 81 -14.15 44.13 4.16
CA PRO A 81 -13.54 45.43 4.41
C PRO A 81 -12.02 45.39 4.18
N ALA A 82 -11.48 46.47 3.63
CA ALA A 82 -10.05 46.57 3.35
C ALA A 82 -9.21 46.28 4.61
N GLY A 83 -8.20 45.41 4.49
CA GLY A 83 -7.34 44.98 5.59
C GLY A 83 -7.88 43.83 6.44
N THR A 84 -9.04 43.25 6.07
CA THR A 84 -9.61 42.05 6.73
C THR A 84 -9.61 40.82 5.83
N GLU A 85 -8.97 40.92 4.68
CA GLU A 85 -8.82 39.80 3.75
C GLU A 85 -8.02 38.68 4.40
N ASN A 86 -8.38 37.43 4.11
CA ASN A 86 -7.67 36.25 4.58
C ASN A 86 -7.10 35.48 3.37
N ASN A 87 -5.80 35.60 3.13
CA ASN A 87 -5.13 34.95 2.00
C ASN A 87 -4.99 33.43 2.14
N ASP A 88 -5.26 32.87 3.33
CA ASP A 88 -5.24 31.43 3.57
C ASP A 88 -6.51 30.71 3.08
N LEU A 89 -7.55 31.49 2.73
CA LEU A 89 -8.81 30.96 2.24
C LEU A 89 -9.05 31.36 0.77
N ALA A 90 -9.51 30.43 -0.04
CA ALA A 90 -9.90 30.69 -1.43
C ALA A 90 -11.03 31.77 -1.52
N SER A 91 -11.92 31.83 -0.51
CA SER A 91 -12.97 32.83 -0.37
C SER A 91 -12.54 34.05 0.49
N GLY A 92 -11.25 34.19 0.76
CA GLY A 92 -10.75 35.12 1.76
C GLY A 92 -10.91 36.60 1.44
N LYS A 93 -11.23 36.96 0.21
CA LYS A 93 -11.50 38.35 -0.21
C LYS A 93 -12.98 38.75 -0.14
N ILE A 94 -13.86 37.77 0.05
CA ILE A 94 -15.32 37.98 0.10
C ILE A 94 -15.91 37.45 1.39
N GLU A 95 -17.11 37.88 1.67
CA GLU A 95 -17.96 37.38 2.76
C GLU A 95 -19.42 37.46 2.35
N VAL A 96 -20.29 36.73 3.07
CA VAL A 96 -21.73 36.75 2.83
C VAL A 96 -22.43 37.49 3.98
N LEU A 97 -23.02 38.66 3.72
CA LEU A 97 -23.86 39.36 4.68
C LEU A 97 -25.19 38.62 4.80
N CYS A 98 -25.41 37.99 5.96
CA CYS A 98 -26.57 37.15 6.21
C CYS A 98 -27.86 37.94 6.32
N HIS A 99 -28.86 37.60 5.51
CA HIS A 99 -30.19 38.14 5.57
C HIS A 99 -31.18 37.26 6.31
N SER A 100 -31.01 35.95 6.20
CA SER A 100 -31.84 34.92 6.81
C SER A 100 -31.00 33.73 7.19
N LEU A 101 -31.26 33.16 8.36
CA LEU A 101 -30.61 31.96 8.88
C LEU A 101 -31.66 30.97 9.37
N VAL A 102 -31.45 29.70 9.02
CA VAL A 102 -32.27 28.57 9.51
C VAL A 102 -31.32 27.53 10.08
N ILE A 103 -31.58 27.11 11.31
CA ILE A 103 -30.91 25.96 11.90
C ILE A 103 -31.61 24.69 11.37
N LEU A 104 -30.96 23.98 10.45
CA LEU A 104 -31.50 22.77 9.88
C LEU A 104 -31.40 21.62 10.89
N ASN A 105 -30.29 21.57 11.62
CA ASN A 105 -30.09 20.62 12.69
C ASN A 105 -29.00 21.10 13.65
N ALA A 106 -29.27 21.02 14.94
CA ALA A 106 -28.30 21.33 15.97
C ALA A 106 -27.32 20.17 16.19
N SER A 107 -26.16 20.47 16.70
CA SER A 107 -25.14 19.48 17.07
C SER A 107 -24.90 19.50 18.58
N ILE A 108 -24.64 18.34 19.15
CA ILE A 108 -23.98 18.26 20.46
C ILE A 108 -22.52 18.69 20.30
N THR A 109 -21.86 18.99 21.40
CA THR A 109 -20.42 19.31 21.37
C THR A 109 -19.63 18.13 20.80
N PRO A 110 -18.88 18.30 19.69
CA PRO A 110 -18.05 17.25 19.14
C PRO A 110 -17.00 16.75 20.14
N PRO A 111 -16.62 15.46 20.11
CA PRO A 111 -15.63 14.89 21.02
C PRO A 111 -14.21 15.40 20.74
N PHE A 112 -13.96 16.03 19.61
CA PHE A 112 -12.70 16.65 19.21
C PHE A 112 -12.92 17.79 18.22
N GLN A 113 -11.92 18.65 18.08
CA GLN A 113 -11.92 19.69 17.05
C GLN A 113 -11.47 19.08 15.71
N LEU A 114 -12.10 19.50 14.60
CA LEU A 114 -11.78 18.94 13.27
C LEU A 114 -10.38 19.33 12.76
N ASP A 115 -9.80 20.38 13.29
CA ASP A 115 -8.45 20.89 13.00
C ASP A 115 -7.38 20.36 13.96
N ASP A 116 -7.73 19.50 14.92
CA ASP A 116 -6.77 18.87 15.82
C ASP A 116 -5.95 17.82 15.05
N GLU A 117 -4.63 18.04 14.95
CA GLU A 117 -3.70 17.14 14.26
C GLU A 117 -3.24 15.97 15.14
N ASN A 118 -3.45 16.04 16.47
CA ASN A 118 -2.94 15.05 17.42
C ASN A 118 -3.97 14.03 17.89
N LEU A 119 -4.94 13.70 17.03
CA LEU A 119 -5.98 12.72 17.36
C LEU A 119 -5.46 11.30 17.29
N SER A 120 -5.75 10.50 18.34
CA SER A 120 -5.46 9.08 18.31
C SER A 120 -6.27 8.36 17.23
N GLU A 121 -5.71 7.30 16.66
CA GLU A 121 -6.41 6.47 15.67
C GLU A 121 -7.72 5.93 16.25
N THR A 122 -7.72 5.48 17.51
CA THR A 122 -8.92 4.98 18.18
C THR A 122 -10.04 6.02 18.22
N THR A 123 -9.73 7.29 18.58
CA THR A 123 -10.70 8.38 18.60
C THR A 123 -11.26 8.64 17.21
N ARG A 124 -10.39 8.71 16.20
CA ARG A 124 -10.77 8.92 14.80
C ARG A 124 -11.68 7.81 14.27
N LEU A 125 -11.38 6.55 14.55
CA LEU A 125 -12.16 5.40 14.08
C LEU A 125 -13.48 5.23 14.84
N THR A 126 -13.53 5.58 16.13
CA THR A 126 -14.77 5.57 16.91
C THR A 126 -15.75 6.63 16.42
N HIS A 127 -15.25 7.83 16.15
CA HIS A 127 -16.05 8.96 15.68
C HIS A 127 -15.83 9.23 14.17
N ARG A 128 -15.78 8.17 13.38
CA ARG A 128 -15.36 8.20 11.97
C ARG A 128 -16.17 9.19 11.13
N VAL A 129 -17.44 9.36 11.41
CA VAL A 129 -18.30 10.33 10.69
C VAL A 129 -17.77 11.76 10.83
N LEU A 130 -17.28 12.13 12.01
CA LEU A 130 -16.68 13.45 12.25
C LEU A 130 -15.27 13.53 11.66
N ASP A 131 -14.47 12.46 11.80
CA ASP A 131 -13.15 12.39 11.20
C ASP A 131 -13.19 12.55 9.67
N LEU A 132 -14.22 11.99 9.01
CA LEU A 132 -14.46 12.16 7.57
C LEU A 132 -14.81 13.60 7.15
N ARG A 133 -15.22 14.48 8.08
CA ARG A 133 -15.40 15.92 7.82
C ARG A 133 -14.09 16.70 7.77
N ARG A 134 -13.00 16.14 8.29
CA ARG A 134 -11.69 16.80 8.33
C ARG A 134 -11.17 17.04 6.90
N PRO A 135 -10.58 18.21 6.63
CA PRO A 135 -10.09 18.55 5.28
C PRO A 135 -9.13 17.52 4.69
N GLN A 136 -8.25 16.95 5.53
CA GLN A 136 -7.31 15.90 5.14
C GLN A 136 -8.04 14.65 4.63
N MET A 137 -9.05 14.17 5.35
CA MET A 137 -9.83 13.00 4.96
C MET A 137 -10.64 13.26 3.68
N GLN A 138 -11.23 14.45 3.56
CA GLN A 138 -11.91 14.88 2.35
C GLN A 138 -10.95 14.88 1.13
N LYS A 139 -9.75 15.40 1.30
CA LYS A 139 -8.70 15.42 0.26
C LYS A 139 -8.31 14.00 -0.15
N ASN A 140 -8.04 13.12 0.81
CA ASN A 140 -7.62 11.75 0.55
C ASN A 140 -8.68 10.97 -0.23
N LEU A 141 -9.95 11.04 0.20
CA LEU A 141 -11.03 10.31 -0.48
C LEU A 141 -11.38 10.90 -1.85
N ARG A 142 -11.19 12.22 -2.06
CA ARG A 142 -11.33 12.83 -3.38
C ARG A 142 -10.22 12.37 -4.33
N LEU A 143 -8.98 12.31 -3.85
CA LEU A 143 -7.88 11.77 -4.66
C LEU A 143 -8.15 10.31 -5.02
N ARG A 144 -8.60 9.49 -4.06
CA ARG A 144 -9.02 8.11 -4.30
C ARG A 144 -10.07 8.02 -5.42
N TYR A 145 -11.09 8.86 -5.35
CA TYR A 145 -12.12 8.95 -6.40
C TYR A 145 -11.50 9.30 -7.76
N SER A 146 -10.64 10.32 -7.80
CA SER A 146 -9.98 10.75 -9.05
C SER A 146 -9.12 9.65 -9.65
N VAL A 147 -8.33 8.96 -8.83
CA VAL A 147 -7.50 7.81 -9.26
C VAL A 147 -8.39 6.71 -9.87
N ALA A 148 -9.47 6.34 -9.20
CA ALA A 148 -10.38 5.31 -9.71
C ALA A 148 -11.05 5.73 -11.02
N MET A 149 -11.43 7.00 -11.16
CA MET A 149 -12.05 7.51 -12.38
C MET A 149 -11.08 7.59 -13.55
N GLU A 150 -9.85 8.03 -13.33
CA GLU A 150 -8.83 8.05 -14.39
C GLU A 150 -8.41 6.66 -14.81
N CYS A 151 -8.36 5.70 -13.88
CA CYS A 151 -8.17 4.30 -14.19
C CYS A 151 -9.29 3.78 -15.13
N ARG A 152 -10.56 4.04 -14.80
CA ARG A 152 -11.71 3.64 -15.65
C ARG A 152 -11.64 4.27 -17.05
N ARG A 153 -11.33 5.58 -17.14
CA ARG A 153 -11.20 6.27 -18.43
C ARG A 153 -10.11 5.69 -19.29
N TYR A 154 -8.96 5.41 -18.69
CA TYR A 154 -7.83 4.81 -19.40
C TYR A 154 -8.17 3.41 -19.92
N LEU A 155 -8.74 2.56 -19.06
CA LEU A 155 -9.07 1.19 -19.41
C LEU A 155 -10.20 1.12 -20.45
N ASP A 156 -11.22 1.96 -20.35
CA ASP A 156 -12.29 2.08 -21.35
C ASP A 156 -11.71 2.48 -22.73
N ALA A 157 -10.85 3.51 -22.75
CA ALA A 157 -10.17 3.95 -23.97
C ALA A 157 -9.24 2.88 -24.55
N ALA A 158 -8.70 1.98 -23.72
CA ALA A 158 -7.88 0.85 -24.12
C ALA A 158 -8.71 -0.40 -24.50
N GLY A 159 -10.05 -0.31 -24.52
CA GLY A 159 -10.95 -1.38 -24.94
C GLY A 159 -11.22 -2.44 -23.88
N PHE A 160 -11.01 -2.14 -22.61
CA PHE A 160 -11.39 -3.03 -21.51
C PHE A 160 -12.87 -2.91 -21.18
N ILE A 161 -13.45 -4.02 -20.77
CA ILE A 161 -14.85 -4.12 -20.35
C ILE A 161 -14.86 -4.32 -18.82
N ASP A 162 -15.65 -3.48 -18.11
CA ASP A 162 -15.90 -3.64 -16.67
C ASP A 162 -16.92 -4.76 -16.45
N ILE A 163 -16.51 -5.87 -15.88
CA ILE A 163 -17.36 -7.03 -15.63
C ILE A 163 -17.28 -7.42 -14.16
N GLU A 164 -18.44 -7.44 -13.49
CA GLU A 164 -18.55 -7.89 -12.11
C GLU A 164 -18.38 -9.41 -11.98
N THR A 165 -17.67 -9.84 -10.97
CA THR A 165 -17.52 -11.25 -10.59
C THR A 165 -18.17 -11.51 -9.24
N PRO A 166 -18.55 -12.76 -8.92
CA PRO A 166 -19.27 -13.05 -7.68
C PRO A 166 -18.47 -12.73 -6.41
N MET A 167 -19.17 -12.21 -5.39
CA MET A 167 -18.65 -12.10 -4.02
C MET A 167 -18.91 -13.38 -3.20
N LEU A 168 -19.96 -14.12 -3.50
CA LEU A 168 -20.24 -15.42 -2.89
C LEU A 168 -19.66 -16.51 -3.81
N THR A 169 -18.47 -16.99 -3.49
CA THR A 169 -17.73 -17.94 -4.33
C THR A 169 -17.51 -19.26 -3.60
N LYS A 170 -16.90 -20.20 -4.28
CA LYS A 170 -16.38 -21.43 -3.70
C LYS A 170 -15.07 -21.14 -2.97
N SER A 171 -14.85 -21.78 -1.83
CA SER A 171 -13.56 -21.69 -1.13
C SER A 171 -12.44 -22.29 -1.98
N THR A 172 -11.48 -21.46 -2.32
CA THR A 172 -10.28 -21.81 -3.12
C THR A 172 -9.09 -21.06 -2.54
N PRO A 173 -8.59 -21.45 -1.35
CA PRO A 173 -7.55 -20.70 -0.66
C PRO A 173 -6.26 -20.61 -1.52
N GLU A 174 -5.81 -19.37 -1.75
CA GLU A 174 -4.66 -19.00 -2.59
C GLU A 174 -3.53 -18.35 -1.76
N GLY A 175 -3.33 -18.80 -0.52
CA GLY A 175 -2.29 -18.27 0.36
C GLY A 175 -2.81 -17.76 1.69
N ALA A 176 -3.78 -16.84 1.70
CA ALA A 176 -4.49 -16.41 2.91
C ALA A 176 -5.66 -17.37 3.25
N ARG A 177 -6.23 -17.22 4.45
CA ARG A 177 -7.48 -17.90 4.79
C ARG A 177 -8.66 -17.17 4.17
N ASP A 178 -9.69 -17.93 3.78
CA ASP A 178 -10.94 -17.37 3.25
C ASP A 178 -11.87 -16.96 4.41
N TYR A 179 -12.60 -15.85 4.21
CA TYR A 179 -13.79 -15.56 5.01
C TYR A 179 -14.94 -16.43 4.52
N LEU A 180 -15.55 -17.20 5.42
CA LEU A 180 -16.63 -18.13 5.11
C LEU A 180 -18.00 -17.52 5.42
N VAL A 181 -18.95 -17.72 4.51
CA VAL A 181 -20.35 -17.29 4.65
C VAL A 181 -21.25 -18.53 4.63
N PRO A 182 -21.94 -18.87 5.72
CA PRO A 182 -22.77 -20.06 5.75
C PRO A 182 -24.00 -19.92 4.85
N SER A 183 -24.36 -21.02 4.18
CA SER A 183 -25.56 -21.09 3.36
C SER A 183 -26.77 -21.51 4.20
N ARG A 184 -27.84 -20.72 4.18
CA ARG A 184 -29.11 -21.10 4.80
C ARG A 184 -29.88 -22.19 4.01
N VAL A 185 -29.66 -22.22 2.69
CA VAL A 185 -30.39 -23.10 1.77
C VAL A 185 -29.72 -24.48 1.65
N HIS A 186 -28.41 -24.54 1.88
CA HIS A 186 -27.63 -25.77 1.78
C HIS A 186 -26.95 -26.03 3.12
N ASP A 187 -27.54 -26.92 3.92
CA ASP A 187 -27.10 -27.24 5.25
C ASP A 187 -25.66 -27.71 5.30
N GLY A 188 -24.86 -27.12 6.20
CA GLY A 188 -23.45 -27.46 6.38
C GLY A 188 -22.53 -27.02 5.23
N GLN A 189 -23.02 -26.25 4.25
CA GLN A 189 -22.22 -25.72 3.16
C GLN A 189 -21.98 -24.22 3.34
N PHE A 190 -20.86 -23.75 2.80
CA PHE A 190 -20.40 -22.38 2.92
C PHE A 190 -20.01 -21.80 1.56
N PHE A 191 -20.34 -20.54 1.36
CA PHE A 191 -19.64 -19.70 0.40
C PHE A 191 -18.36 -19.18 1.04
N ALA A 192 -17.42 -18.74 0.20
CA ALA A 192 -16.27 -17.96 0.63
C ALA A 192 -16.28 -16.58 -0.03
N LEU A 193 -15.79 -15.56 0.66
CA LEU A 193 -15.52 -14.26 0.05
C LEU A 193 -14.21 -14.32 -0.73
N PRO A 194 -14.12 -13.76 -1.94
CA PRO A 194 -12.97 -13.94 -2.81
C PRO A 194 -11.74 -13.19 -2.31
N GLN A 195 -10.57 -13.84 -2.34
CA GLN A 195 -9.29 -13.20 -2.09
C GLN A 195 -8.85 -12.31 -3.28
N SER A 196 -9.28 -12.68 -4.46
CA SER A 196 -9.18 -11.94 -5.72
C SER A 196 -10.13 -12.57 -6.75
N PRO A 197 -10.46 -11.89 -7.86
CA PRO A 197 -11.26 -12.49 -8.94
C PRO A 197 -10.45 -13.39 -9.89
N GLN A 198 -9.30 -13.92 -9.46
CA GLN A 198 -8.34 -14.62 -10.31
C GLN A 198 -8.95 -15.72 -11.19
N LEU A 199 -9.74 -16.60 -10.63
CA LEU A 199 -10.32 -17.71 -11.39
C LEU A 199 -11.38 -17.23 -12.40
N PHE A 200 -12.20 -16.26 -11.99
CA PHE A 200 -13.26 -15.74 -12.85
C PHE A 200 -12.73 -14.91 -14.01
N LYS A 201 -11.68 -14.11 -13.80
CA LYS A 201 -11.08 -13.35 -14.90
C LYS A 201 -10.45 -14.25 -15.97
N GLN A 202 -9.85 -15.38 -15.56
CA GLN A 202 -9.36 -16.39 -16.50
C GLN A 202 -10.52 -17.02 -17.28
N LEU A 203 -11.64 -17.34 -16.61
CA LEU A 203 -12.84 -17.83 -17.29
C LEU A 203 -13.40 -16.82 -18.30
N LEU A 204 -13.32 -15.52 -18.03
CA LEU A 204 -13.72 -14.47 -18.97
C LEU A 204 -12.83 -14.45 -20.21
N MET A 205 -11.54 -14.72 -20.09
CA MET A 205 -10.65 -14.87 -21.25
C MET A 205 -11.04 -16.08 -22.09
N VAL A 206 -11.32 -17.22 -21.44
CA VAL A 206 -11.82 -18.43 -22.15
C VAL A 206 -13.18 -18.14 -22.83
N ALA A 207 -14.02 -17.31 -22.22
CA ALA A 207 -15.31 -16.89 -22.77
C ALA A 207 -15.20 -15.89 -23.93
N GLY A 208 -13.98 -15.42 -24.27
CA GLY A 208 -13.74 -14.54 -25.41
C GLY A 208 -13.83 -13.03 -25.11
N PHE A 209 -13.74 -12.63 -23.84
CA PHE A 209 -13.59 -11.22 -23.45
C PHE A 209 -12.11 -10.86 -23.43
N ASP A 210 -11.59 -10.34 -24.51
CA ASP A 210 -10.15 -10.09 -24.70
C ASP A 210 -9.52 -9.18 -23.66
N ARG A 211 -10.28 -8.23 -23.09
CA ARG A 211 -9.81 -7.25 -22.13
C ARG A 211 -10.86 -7.01 -21.05
N TYR A 212 -10.57 -7.46 -19.86
CA TYR A 212 -11.40 -7.34 -18.68
C TYR A 212 -10.76 -6.46 -17.64
N TYR A 213 -11.55 -5.67 -16.93
CA TYR A 213 -11.15 -5.08 -15.66
C TYR A 213 -12.31 -5.04 -14.67
N GLN A 214 -11.95 -4.87 -13.40
CA GLN A 214 -12.91 -4.58 -12.33
C GLN A 214 -12.20 -3.82 -11.21
N ILE A 215 -12.82 -2.77 -10.66
CA ILE A 215 -12.41 -2.20 -9.37
C ILE A 215 -13.24 -2.89 -8.30
N THR A 216 -12.65 -3.85 -7.61
CA THR A 216 -13.37 -4.83 -6.79
C THR A 216 -12.85 -4.94 -5.38
N LYS A 217 -13.73 -5.37 -4.46
CA LYS A 217 -13.36 -5.76 -3.11
C LYS A 217 -12.74 -7.15 -3.10
N CYS A 218 -11.66 -7.26 -2.32
CA CYS A 218 -10.97 -8.51 -2.02
C CYS A 218 -10.93 -8.71 -0.51
N PHE A 219 -10.91 -9.97 -0.07
CA PHE A 219 -11.02 -10.34 1.33
C PHE A 219 -9.94 -11.34 1.70
N ARG A 220 -9.18 -11.08 2.77
CA ARG A 220 -8.15 -12.00 3.26
C ARG A 220 -8.16 -12.02 4.77
N ASP A 221 -8.34 -13.21 5.34
CA ASP A 221 -8.25 -13.42 6.80
C ASP A 221 -6.80 -13.74 7.16
N GLU A 222 -6.02 -12.70 7.38
CA GLU A 222 -4.59 -12.75 7.71
C GLU A 222 -4.24 -11.75 8.81
N ASP A 223 -3.05 -11.86 9.36
CA ASP A 223 -2.56 -10.92 10.36
C ASP A 223 -2.41 -9.52 9.76
N LEU A 224 -3.07 -8.55 10.38
CA LEU A 224 -3.13 -7.19 9.88
C LEU A 224 -1.93 -6.36 10.34
N ARG A 225 -1.43 -5.53 9.43
CA ARG A 225 -0.38 -4.54 9.66
C ARG A 225 -0.89 -3.14 9.26
N ALA A 226 -0.04 -2.13 9.38
CA ALA A 226 -0.39 -0.76 9.01
C ALA A 226 -0.82 -0.59 7.53
N ASP A 227 -0.32 -1.46 6.65
CA ASP A 227 -0.55 -1.49 5.21
C ASP A 227 -1.52 -2.57 4.74
N ARG A 228 -2.22 -3.27 5.68
CA ARG A 228 -3.14 -4.36 5.37
C ARG A 228 -4.51 -4.16 6.00
N GLN A 229 -5.54 -4.61 5.28
CA GLN A 229 -6.93 -4.63 5.71
C GLN A 229 -7.54 -5.99 5.39
N PRO A 230 -8.50 -6.50 6.20
CA PRO A 230 -9.17 -7.77 5.91
C PRO A 230 -10.07 -7.67 4.66
N GLU A 231 -10.52 -6.48 4.33
CA GLU A 231 -11.17 -6.12 3.07
C GLU A 231 -10.46 -4.91 2.44
N PHE A 232 -10.09 -5.02 1.19
CA PHE A 232 -9.36 -3.99 0.46
C PHE A 232 -9.83 -3.94 -0.99
N THR A 233 -9.36 -2.96 -1.75
CA THR A 233 -9.82 -2.76 -3.13
C THR A 233 -8.66 -2.97 -4.10
N GLN A 234 -8.90 -3.80 -5.12
CA GLN A 234 -7.99 -3.97 -6.25
C GLN A 234 -8.58 -3.35 -7.52
N ILE A 235 -7.68 -2.82 -8.37
CA ILE A 235 -7.91 -2.63 -9.79
C ILE A 235 -7.41 -3.93 -10.42
N ASP A 236 -8.33 -4.81 -10.81
CA ASP A 236 -8.00 -6.13 -11.34
C ASP A 236 -8.22 -6.15 -12.84
N CYS A 237 -7.23 -6.62 -13.60
CA CYS A 237 -7.23 -6.61 -15.05
C CYS A 237 -6.73 -7.95 -15.60
N GLU A 238 -7.30 -8.36 -16.76
CA GLU A 238 -6.84 -9.52 -17.51
C GLU A 238 -6.96 -9.25 -19.02
N THR A 239 -6.00 -9.78 -19.78
CA THR A 239 -5.90 -9.61 -21.23
C THR A 239 -5.63 -10.93 -21.91
N ALA A 240 -6.24 -11.16 -23.09
CA ALA A 240 -5.90 -12.26 -23.96
C ALA A 240 -4.97 -11.80 -25.10
N PHE A 241 -4.14 -12.71 -25.60
CA PHE A 241 -3.27 -12.53 -26.77
C PHE A 241 -2.22 -11.42 -26.64
N LEU A 242 -1.85 -11.04 -25.43
CA LEU A 242 -0.71 -10.17 -25.15
C LEU A 242 0.39 -10.97 -24.45
N ASP A 243 1.64 -10.64 -24.77
CA ASP A 243 2.80 -11.17 -24.07
C ASP A 243 3.13 -10.37 -22.80
N GLU A 244 4.15 -10.82 -22.07
CA GLU A 244 4.59 -10.21 -20.82
C GLU A 244 5.02 -8.73 -21.00
N LEU A 245 5.68 -8.40 -22.11
CA LEU A 245 6.15 -7.03 -22.39
C LEU A 245 4.98 -6.12 -22.73
N GLU A 246 4.08 -6.56 -23.59
CA GLU A 246 2.89 -5.80 -24.00
C GLU A 246 1.98 -5.51 -22.81
N ILE A 247 1.80 -6.48 -21.89
CA ILE A 247 1.02 -6.28 -20.66
C ILE A 247 1.69 -5.24 -19.77
N ARG A 248 3.00 -5.35 -19.55
CA ARG A 248 3.73 -4.38 -18.73
C ARG A 248 3.66 -2.97 -19.31
N GLU A 249 3.86 -2.80 -20.62
CA GLU A 249 3.79 -1.50 -21.29
C GLU A 249 2.40 -0.87 -21.16
N LEU A 250 1.35 -1.66 -21.36
CA LEU A 250 -0.03 -1.20 -21.23
C LEU A 250 -0.31 -0.62 -19.83
N PHE A 251 0.07 -1.33 -18.79
CA PHE A 251 -0.21 -0.92 -17.40
C PHE A 251 0.80 0.10 -16.86
N GLU A 252 2.02 0.14 -17.37
CA GLU A 252 2.95 1.23 -17.13
C GLU A 252 2.37 2.56 -17.62
N ASN A 253 1.85 2.58 -18.84
CA ASN A 253 1.19 3.76 -19.41
C ASN A 253 -0.05 4.17 -18.60
N MET A 254 -0.82 3.22 -18.06
CA MET A 254 -1.94 3.51 -17.16
C MET A 254 -1.49 4.24 -15.89
N ILE A 255 -0.47 3.75 -15.21
CA ILE A 255 0.04 4.38 -13.98
C ILE A 255 0.64 5.75 -14.28
N ARG A 256 1.38 5.91 -15.36
CA ARG A 256 1.90 7.22 -15.80
C ARG A 256 0.77 8.21 -16.08
N HIS A 257 -0.30 7.76 -16.75
CA HIS A 257 -1.49 8.58 -17.00
C HIS A 257 -2.16 9.02 -15.70
N ILE A 258 -2.37 8.11 -14.74
CA ILE A 258 -2.99 8.42 -13.45
C ILE A 258 -2.18 9.48 -12.70
N PHE A 259 -0.86 9.30 -12.56
CA PHE A 259 0.00 10.27 -11.87
C PHE A 259 0.01 11.63 -12.56
N LYS A 260 0.05 11.64 -13.90
CA LYS A 260 0.01 12.90 -14.66
C LYS A 260 -1.29 13.65 -14.47
N THR A 261 -2.42 12.95 -14.58
CA THR A 261 -3.74 13.60 -14.56
C THR A 261 -4.20 14.00 -13.16
N THR A 262 -3.85 13.22 -12.14
CA THR A 262 -4.33 13.46 -10.75
C THR A 262 -3.39 14.32 -9.91
N MET A 263 -2.08 14.26 -10.17
CA MET A 263 -1.05 14.95 -9.38
C MET A 263 -0.18 15.90 -10.19
N ASN A 264 -0.32 15.92 -11.51
CA ASN A 264 0.58 16.60 -12.45
C ASN A 264 2.05 16.16 -12.30
N VAL A 265 2.28 14.87 -12.05
CA VAL A 265 3.60 14.25 -11.90
C VAL A 265 3.94 13.43 -13.15
N GLU A 266 5.10 13.68 -13.70
CA GLU A 266 5.70 12.88 -14.79
C GLU A 266 6.54 11.77 -14.17
N LEU A 267 6.15 10.52 -14.39
CA LEU A 267 6.97 9.36 -14.03
C LEU A 267 7.96 9.04 -15.15
N ALA A 268 9.00 8.27 -14.84
CA ALA A 268 9.97 7.78 -15.82
C ALA A 268 9.29 7.12 -17.03
N ASN A 269 9.95 7.14 -18.18
CA ASN A 269 9.48 6.50 -19.40
C ASN A 269 10.67 5.98 -20.23
N PRO A 270 10.83 4.64 -20.37
CA PRO A 270 10.10 3.57 -19.68
C PRO A 270 10.50 3.43 -18.20
N PHE A 271 9.75 2.64 -17.45
CA PHE A 271 10.18 2.22 -16.10
C PHE A 271 11.38 1.27 -16.23
N PRO A 272 12.42 1.42 -15.37
CA PRO A 272 13.51 0.46 -15.35
C PRO A 272 12.97 -0.94 -15.01
N THR A 273 13.64 -1.95 -15.52
CA THR A 273 13.33 -3.37 -15.27
C THR A 273 14.50 -4.03 -14.57
N MET A 274 14.22 -4.81 -13.54
CA MET A 274 15.18 -5.54 -12.72
C MET A 274 14.69 -6.97 -12.55
N SER A 275 15.59 -7.97 -12.60
CA SER A 275 15.21 -9.34 -12.24
C SER A 275 15.05 -9.47 -10.72
N TYR A 276 14.23 -10.44 -10.29
CA TYR A 276 14.12 -10.81 -8.87
C TYR A 276 15.50 -11.10 -8.26
N SER A 277 16.32 -11.91 -8.95
CA SER A 277 17.66 -12.25 -8.46
C SER A 277 18.58 -11.04 -8.31
N GLU A 278 18.49 -10.06 -9.22
CA GLU A 278 19.22 -8.81 -9.12
C GLU A 278 18.74 -7.97 -7.91
N GLY A 279 17.42 -7.87 -7.71
CA GLY A 279 16.84 -7.19 -6.55
C GLY A 279 17.33 -7.79 -5.21
N MET A 280 17.32 -9.11 -5.11
CA MET A 280 17.81 -9.83 -3.94
C MET A 280 19.33 -9.67 -3.75
N ALA A 281 20.09 -9.69 -4.83
CA ALA A 281 21.55 -9.54 -4.76
C ALA A 281 21.96 -8.12 -4.32
N ARG A 282 21.37 -7.09 -4.90
CA ARG A 282 21.76 -5.69 -4.70
C ARG A 282 21.09 -5.02 -3.50
N PHE A 283 19.88 -5.43 -3.15
CA PHE A 283 19.06 -4.73 -2.17
C PHE A 283 18.50 -5.63 -1.07
N GLY A 284 18.60 -6.94 -1.23
CA GLY A 284 17.96 -7.92 -0.34
C GLY A 284 16.44 -7.88 -0.40
N SER A 285 15.85 -7.43 -1.53
CA SER A 285 14.41 -7.23 -1.65
C SER A 285 13.93 -7.41 -3.09
N ASP A 286 12.74 -8.00 -3.22
CA ASP A 286 11.95 -8.08 -4.45
C ASP A 286 11.21 -6.77 -4.80
N LYS A 287 11.27 -5.77 -3.91
CA LYS A 287 10.65 -4.45 -4.06
C LYS A 287 11.58 -3.35 -3.57
N PRO A 288 12.75 -3.16 -4.21
CA PRO A 288 13.74 -2.20 -3.75
C PRO A 288 13.24 -0.76 -3.85
N ASP A 289 13.56 0.05 -2.83
CA ASP A 289 13.39 1.50 -2.90
C ASP A 289 14.61 2.12 -3.57
N LEU A 290 14.44 2.53 -4.83
CA LEU A 290 15.52 3.13 -5.63
C LEU A 290 15.79 4.60 -5.28
N ARG A 291 15.07 5.19 -4.35
CA ARG A 291 15.40 6.52 -3.83
C ARG A 291 16.66 6.50 -2.98
N VAL A 292 16.93 5.41 -2.30
CA VAL A 292 18.18 5.18 -1.55
C VAL A 292 19.26 4.71 -2.51
N ASN A 293 20.41 5.38 -2.56
CA ASN A 293 21.39 5.28 -3.64
C ASN A 293 22.63 4.43 -3.34
N PHE A 294 22.62 3.61 -2.30
CA PHE A 294 23.68 2.66 -1.97
C PHE A 294 23.12 1.24 -1.84
N GLU A 295 23.97 0.24 -2.09
CA GLU A 295 23.58 -1.15 -2.34
C GLU A 295 24.42 -2.13 -1.53
N PHE A 296 24.02 -3.40 -1.55
CA PHE A 296 24.82 -4.49 -1.01
C PHE A 296 26.05 -4.76 -1.87
N THR A 297 27.11 -5.19 -1.22
CA THR A 297 28.29 -5.78 -1.85
C THR A 297 28.43 -7.21 -1.40
N GLU A 298 28.43 -8.14 -2.34
CA GLU A 298 28.58 -9.57 -2.06
C GLU A 298 30.02 -9.90 -1.63
N LEU A 299 30.18 -10.52 -0.47
CA LEU A 299 31.47 -10.79 0.15
C LEU A 299 31.63 -12.26 0.60
N THR A 300 30.63 -13.12 0.42
CA THR A 300 30.60 -14.48 0.95
C THR A 300 31.85 -15.29 0.60
N ASP A 301 32.32 -15.21 -0.65
CA ASP A 301 33.50 -15.94 -1.11
C ASP A 301 34.81 -15.50 -0.45
N LEU A 302 34.90 -14.20 -0.08
CA LEU A 302 36.07 -13.63 0.62
C LEU A 302 36.14 -14.00 2.10
N MET A 303 35.04 -14.47 2.68
CA MET A 303 34.90 -14.68 4.12
C MET A 303 35.06 -16.15 4.55
N LYS A 304 35.30 -17.08 3.62
CA LYS A 304 35.33 -18.51 3.91
C LYS A 304 36.43 -18.94 4.86
N ASP A 305 37.58 -18.31 4.80
CA ASP A 305 38.82 -18.69 5.49
C ASP A 305 39.30 -17.62 6.51
N VAL A 306 38.48 -16.61 6.81
CA VAL A 306 38.81 -15.61 7.83
C VAL A 306 38.65 -16.17 9.25
N ASP A 307 39.45 -15.65 10.19
CA ASP A 307 39.40 -16.07 11.60
C ASP A 307 38.15 -15.59 12.33
N PHE A 308 37.47 -14.59 11.81
CA PHE A 308 36.20 -14.11 12.38
C PHE A 308 35.08 -15.12 12.15
N LYS A 309 34.82 -15.95 13.17
CA LYS A 309 33.91 -17.11 13.09
C LYS A 309 32.48 -16.78 12.64
N VAL A 310 31.99 -15.58 12.90
CA VAL A 310 30.67 -15.16 12.41
C VAL A 310 30.64 -15.12 10.89
N PHE A 311 31.70 -14.59 10.27
CA PHE A 311 31.78 -14.50 8.82
C PHE A 311 32.10 -15.85 8.17
N SER A 312 33.14 -16.55 8.64
CA SER A 312 33.48 -17.84 8.08
C SER A 312 32.41 -18.89 8.33
N GLY A 313 31.68 -18.83 9.44
CA GLY A 313 30.53 -19.70 9.72
C GLY A 313 29.41 -19.49 8.71
N ALA A 314 28.98 -18.26 8.49
CA ALA A 314 27.95 -17.93 7.50
C ALA A 314 28.39 -18.25 6.07
N ALA A 315 29.66 -17.93 5.71
CA ALA A 315 30.18 -18.16 4.37
C ALA A 315 30.32 -19.64 3.97
N ASN A 316 30.45 -20.54 4.95
CA ASN A 316 30.56 -21.98 4.73
C ASN A 316 29.26 -22.76 5.03
N GLN A 317 28.22 -22.08 5.51
CA GLN A 317 26.91 -22.67 5.77
C GLN A 317 26.12 -22.74 4.46
N GLU A 318 25.37 -23.82 4.24
CA GLU A 318 24.40 -23.90 3.14
C GLU A 318 23.31 -22.83 3.29
N GLY A 319 23.08 -22.06 2.22
CA GLY A 319 22.16 -20.91 2.24
C GLY A 319 22.65 -19.74 3.10
N GLY A 320 23.94 -19.75 3.47
CA GLY A 320 24.55 -18.63 4.18
C GLY A 320 25.05 -17.54 3.24
N ARG A 321 25.05 -16.30 3.72
CA ARG A 321 25.45 -15.12 2.94
C ARG A 321 26.20 -14.11 3.81
N VAL A 322 27.23 -13.48 3.24
CA VAL A 322 27.94 -12.35 3.85
C VAL A 322 27.94 -11.18 2.89
N VAL A 323 27.33 -10.05 3.29
CA VAL A 323 27.30 -8.82 2.50
C VAL A 323 27.90 -7.65 3.26
N GLY A 324 28.47 -6.70 2.53
CA GLY A 324 28.82 -5.36 3.02
C GLY A 324 27.83 -4.32 2.53
N LEU A 325 27.49 -3.38 3.41
CA LEU A 325 26.71 -2.19 3.10
C LEU A 325 27.60 -0.97 3.36
N CYS A 326 28.19 -0.43 2.30
CA CYS A 326 29.03 0.76 2.40
C CYS A 326 28.15 2.01 2.42
N VAL A 327 28.28 2.78 3.51
CA VAL A 327 27.54 4.03 3.71
C VAL A 327 28.50 5.21 3.54
N PRO A 328 28.37 6.00 2.46
CA PRO A 328 29.22 7.15 2.21
C PRO A 328 29.16 8.18 3.34
N GLY A 329 30.32 8.65 3.79
CA GLY A 329 30.44 9.62 4.88
C GLY A 329 30.10 9.07 6.27
N GLY A 330 29.76 7.80 6.40
CA GLY A 330 29.23 7.21 7.62
C GLY A 330 30.24 6.99 8.74
N ALA A 331 31.52 7.27 8.56
CA ALA A 331 32.51 7.19 9.65
C ALA A 331 32.19 8.14 10.83
N GLU A 332 31.43 9.19 10.59
CA GLU A 332 30.98 10.12 11.63
C GLU A 332 29.82 9.59 12.48
N ILE A 333 29.11 8.55 12.03
CA ILE A 333 28.02 7.92 12.79
C ILE A 333 28.56 7.50 14.18
N SER A 334 27.90 7.95 15.22
CA SER A 334 28.34 7.74 16.60
C SER A 334 28.21 6.28 17.01
N ARG A 335 28.94 5.91 18.09
CA ARG A 335 28.83 4.56 18.65
C ARG A 335 27.43 4.24 19.14
N SER A 336 26.72 5.19 19.71
CA SER A 336 25.35 5.04 20.18
C SER A 336 24.41 4.73 19.05
N GLU A 337 24.54 5.42 17.91
CA GLU A 337 23.71 5.15 16.71
C GLU A 337 24.01 3.77 16.12
N ILE A 338 25.27 3.33 16.13
CA ILE A 338 25.62 1.97 15.69
C ILE A 338 25.00 0.92 16.62
N ASP A 339 24.94 1.19 17.93
CA ASP A 339 24.29 0.30 18.89
C ASP A 339 22.77 0.27 18.67
N ASP A 340 22.14 1.40 18.32
CA ASP A 340 20.72 1.47 17.91
C ASP A 340 20.46 0.69 16.61
N TYR A 341 21.36 0.78 15.64
CA TYR A 341 21.28 -0.03 14.41
C TYR A 341 21.43 -1.52 14.69
N THR A 342 22.27 -1.88 15.65
CA THR A 342 22.43 -3.28 16.08
C THR A 342 21.14 -3.83 16.71
N GLN A 343 20.45 -3.03 17.53
CA GLN A 343 19.13 -3.40 18.07
C GLN A 343 18.07 -3.49 16.95
N PHE A 344 18.12 -2.59 15.99
CA PHE A 344 17.20 -2.60 14.87
C PHE A 344 17.32 -3.86 14.00
N VAL A 345 18.54 -4.26 13.62
CA VAL A 345 18.73 -5.46 12.79
C VAL A 345 18.37 -6.75 13.56
N ALA A 346 18.45 -6.74 14.90
CA ALA A 346 18.05 -7.87 15.73
C ALA A 346 16.54 -8.20 15.59
N ILE A 347 15.69 -7.23 15.24
CA ILE A 347 14.26 -7.44 14.97
C ILE A 347 14.04 -8.44 13.83
N TYR A 348 14.98 -8.49 12.88
CA TYR A 348 14.97 -9.41 11.74
C TYR A 348 15.70 -10.73 12.00
N GLY A 349 16.16 -10.96 13.24
CA GLY A 349 16.85 -12.17 13.65
C GLY A 349 18.38 -12.12 13.53
N ALA A 350 18.97 -11.00 13.12
CA ALA A 350 20.42 -10.85 13.11
C ALA A 350 20.98 -10.86 14.54
N LYS A 351 22.05 -11.63 14.76
CA LYS A 351 22.68 -11.79 16.10
C LYS A 351 23.61 -10.65 16.48
N GLY A 352 23.89 -9.75 15.55
CA GLY A 352 24.75 -8.59 15.75
C GLY A 352 24.95 -7.83 14.43
N LEU A 353 25.63 -6.69 14.51
CA LEU A 353 25.97 -5.85 13.35
C LEU A 353 27.47 -5.52 13.42
N ALA A 354 28.27 -6.23 12.63
CA ALA A 354 29.67 -5.90 12.46
C ALA A 354 29.82 -4.68 11.56
N TRP A 355 30.86 -3.89 11.80
CA TRP A 355 31.12 -2.66 11.04
C TRP A 355 32.61 -2.36 10.95
N ILE A 356 33.02 -1.62 9.92
CA ILE A 356 34.38 -1.07 9.74
C ILE A 356 34.25 0.40 9.33
N LYS A 357 34.84 1.31 10.10
CA LYS A 357 35.03 2.70 9.69
C LYS A 357 36.32 2.80 8.87
N VAL A 358 36.25 3.47 7.73
CA VAL A 358 37.36 3.66 6.82
C VAL A 358 37.92 5.07 6.99
N ASN A 359 39.01 5.19 7.77
CA ASN A 359 39.66 6.48 8.02
C ASN A 359 40.63 6.82 6.89
N SER A 360 41.36 5.82 6.35
CA SER A 360 42.26 5.99 5.20
C SER A 360 42.38 4.69 4.40
N VAL A 361 41.92 4.68 3.19
CA VAL A 361 42.03 3.55 2.27
C VAL A 361 43.49 3.26 1.92
N ALA A 362 44.31 4.32 1.75
CA ALA A 362 45.71 4.23 1.37
C ALA A 362 46.58 3.50 2.43
N GLU A 363 46.19 3.56 3.69
CA GLU A 363 46.91 2.89 4.80
C GLU A 363 46.48 1.42 5.01
N GLY A 364 45.58 0.90 4.15
CA GLY A 364 45.06 -0.47 4.23
C GLY A 364 44.55 -0.79 5.64
N ARG A 365 45.00 -1.91 6.25
CA ARG A 365 44.59 -2.33 7.60
C ARG A 365 44.69 -1.22 8.65
N ASN A 366 45.77 -0.41 8.61
CA ASN A 366 46.03 0.63 9.62
C ASN A 366 45.08 1.82 9.52
N GLY A 367 44.49 2.04 8.33
CA GLY A 367 43.48 3.07 8.10
C GLY A 367 42.07 2.64 8.48
N LEU A 368 41.86 1.44 9.04
CA LEU A 368 40.56 0.90 9.39
C LEU A 368 40.35 0.86 10.90
N GLN A 369 39.20 1.29 11.35
CA GLN A 369 38.81 1.25 12.75
C GLN A 369 37.65 0.28 12.95
N SER A 370 37.91 -0.86 13.58
CA SER A 370 36.91 -1.84 13.98
C SER A 370 37.47 -2.94 14.85
N PRO A 371 36.66 -3.52 15.75
CA PRO A 371 37.08 -4.70 16.56
C PRO A 371 37.37 -5.94 15.73
N ILE A 372 36.79 -6.06 14.52
CA ILE A 372 36.86 -7.27 13.69
C ILE A 372 38.09 -7.30 12.78
N VAL A 373 38.73 -6.16 12.51
CA VAL A 373 39.87 -6.04 11.55
C VAL A 373 41.01 -6.98 11.89
N LYS A 374 41.27 -7.21 13.16
CA LYS A 374 42.35 -8.12 13.63
C LYS A 374 42.10 -9.59 13.24
N ASN A 375 40.86 -9.97 12.97
CA ASN A 375 40.44 -11.33 12.61
C ASN A 375 40.22 -11.53 11.09
N LEU A 376 40.59 -10.52 10.30
CA LEU A 376 40.54 -10.57 8.83
C LEU A 376 41.98 -10.58 8.30
N HIS A 377 42.28 -11.43 7.35
CA HIS A 377 43.57 -11.41 6.64
C HIS A 377 43.62 -10.29 5.59
N ASP A 378 44.81 -9.89 5.15
CA ASP A 378 44.99 -8.73 4.28
C ASP A 378 44.24 -8.84 2.95
N ALA A 379 44.24 -10.02 2.35
CA ALA A 379 43.51 -10.26 1.09
C ALA A 379 41.98 -10.06 1.26
N ALA A 380 41.41 -10.42 2.40
CA ALA A 380 40.00 -10.15 2.68
C ALA A 380 39.75 -8.64 2.85
N ILE A 381 40.62 -7.92 3.53
CA ILE A 381 40.53 -6.46 3.70
C ILE A 381 40.62 -5.77 2.34
N GLU A 382 41.62 -6.10 1.53
CA GLU A 382 41.76 -5.55 0.17
C GLU A 382 40.53 -5.85 -0.69
N GLY A 383 40.02 -7.07 -0.62
CA GLY A 383 38.80 -7.50 -1.32
C GLY A 383 37.56 -6.72 -0.86
N ILE A 384 37.38 -6.49 0.43
CA ILE A 384 36.30 -5.67 0.99
C ILE A 384 36.39 -4.25 0.42
N LEU A 385 37.52 -3.56 0.62
CA LEU A 385 37.69 -2.18 0.16
C LEU A 385 37.49 -2.03 -1.34
N LYS A 386 38.05 -2.95 -2.14
CA LYS A 386 37.93 -2.94 -3.60
C LYS A 386 36.49 -3.17 -4.06
N ARG A 387 35.78 -4.15 -3.48
CA ARG A 387 34.41 -4.48 -3.93
C ARG A 387 33.40 -3.45 -3.47
N THR A 388 33.51 -2.96 -2.24
CA THR A 388 32.61 -1.93 -1.72
C THR A 388 32.87 -0.56 -2.35
N GLY A 389 34.05 -0.33 -2.91
CA GLY A 389 34.47 0.98 -3.41
C GLY A 389 34.54 2.03 -2.31
N ALA A 390 34.73 1.61 -1.06
CA ALA A 390 34.76 2.47 0.12
C ALA A 390 35.86 3.54 -0.01
N LYS A 391 35.58 4.73 0.48
CA LYS A 391 36.44 5.89 0.51
C LYS A 391 36.76 6.31 1.94
N ASP A 392 37.74 7.19 2.08
CA ASP A 392 38.04 7.80 3.38
C ASP A 392 36.78 8.52 3.92
N GLY A 393 36.41 8.23 5.15
CA GLY A 393 35.21 8.77 5.79
C GLY A 393 33.96 7.86 5.70
N ASP A 394 34.02 6.74 5.03
CA ASP A 394 32.89 5.80 4.93
C ASP A 394 32.82 4.84 6.11
N ILE A 395 31.65 4.23 6.32
CA ILE A 395 31.48 3.06 7.17
C ILE A 395 30.91 1.89 6.36
N ILE A 396 31.39 0.68 6.62
CA ILE A 396 30.85 -0.54 6.03
C ILE A 396 30.21 -1.35 7.15
N PHE A 397 28.90 -1.58 7.04
CA PHE A 397 28.17 -2.53 7.87
C PHE A 397 28.16 -3.91 7.23
N PHE A 398 28.12 -4.97 8.02
CA PHE A 398 28.14 -6.34 7.52
C PHE A 398 26.94 -7.13 8.01
N GLY A 399 26.29 -7.87 7.10
CA GLY A 399 25.35 -8.93 7.40
C GLY A 399 26.00 -10.29 7.16
N ALA A 400 25.89 -11.20 8.12
CA ALA A 400 26.45 -12.55 8.02
C ALA A 400 25.56 -13.55 8.77
N ASP A 401 24.72 -14.27 8.06
CA ASP A 401 23.81 -15.31 8.56
C ASP A 401 23.21 -16.08 7.38
N LYS A 402 22.10 -16.78 7.57
CA LYS A 402 21.25 -17.29 6.47
C LYS A 402 20.83 -16.12 5.57
N GLU A 403 20.77 -16.37 4.26
CA GLU A 403 20.47 -15.34 3.25
C GLU A 403 19.23 -14.51 3.58
N LYS A 404 18.14 -15.16 4.00
CA LYS A 404 16.91 -14.46 4.38
C LYS A 404 17.13 -13.45 5.50
N VAL A 405 17.83 -13.81 6.56
CA VAL A 405 18.12 -12.93 7.71
C VAL A 405 18.99 -11.76 7.27
N VAL A 406 20.01 -12.02 6.44
CA VAL A 406 20.90 -10.96 5.91
C VAL A 406 20.12 -9.97 5.06
N ASN A 407 19.28 -10.48 4.14
CA ASN A 407 18.48 -9.67 3.24
C ASN A 407 17.50 -8.77 4.02
N ASP A 408 16.74 -9.34 4.94
CA ASP A 408 15.77 -8.60 5.75
C ASP A 408 16.46 -7.56 6.66
N ALA A 409 17.53 -7.94 7.34
CA ALA A 409 18.23 -7.09 8.32
C ALA A 409 18.99 -5.93 7.65
N ILE A 410 19.83 -6.25 6.65
CA ILE A 410 20.66 -5.23 6.01
C ILE A 410 19.85 -4.42 5.00
N GLY A 411 18.84 -5.02 4.35
CA GLY A 411 17.87 -4.28 3.53
C GLY A 411 17.07 -3.28 4.35
N GLY A 412 16.59 -3.69 5.52
CA GLY A 412 15.93 -2.78 6.47
C GLY A 412 16.86 -1.67 6.97
N LEU A 413 18.13 -2.01 7.29
CA LEU A 413 19.13 -1.04 7.73
C LEU A 413 19.44 -0.01 6.64
N ARG A 414 19.58 -0.45 5.38
CA ARG A 414 19.76 0.40 4.22
C ARG A 414 18.68 1.49 4.14
N LEU A 415 17.43 1.10 4.27
CA LEU A 415 16.30 2.03 4.21
C LEU A 415 16.27 2.96 5.43
N LYS A 416 16.54 2.42 6.62
CA LYS A 416 16.59 3.20 7.88
C LYS A 416 17.65 4.30 7.81
N ILE A 417 18.83 4.00 7.31
CA ILE A 417 19.91 4.98 7.16
C ILE A 417 19.57 5.97 6.05
N GLY A 418 19.18 5.48 4.86
CA GLY A 418 18.93 6.32 3.70
C GLY A 418 17.81 7.35 3.91
N HIS A 419 16.74 6.97 4.60
CA HIS A 419 15.61 7.86 4.87
C HIS A 419 15.71 8.65 6.20
N SER A 420 16.78 8.44 6.98
CA SER A 420 17.03 9.26 8.17
C SER A 420 17.29 10.72 7.82
N ALA A 421 17.14 11.63 8.78
CA ALA A 421 17.49 13.04 8.59
C ALA A 421 18.96 13.18 8.14
N TRP A 422 19.85 12.45 8.82
CA TRP A 422 21.28 12.40 8.48
C TRP A 422 21.51 11.89 7.05
N GLY A 423 20.86 10.79 6.65
CA GLY A 423 21.00 10.23 5.30
C GLY A 423 20.52 11.19 4.21
N LYS A 424 19.43 11.93 4.44
CA LYS A 424 18.93 12.97 3.53
C LYS A 424 19.90 14.15 3.40
N GLU A 425 20.45 14.64 4.51
CA GLU A 425 21.47 15.70 4.52
C GLU A 425 22.73 15.29 3.73
N HIS A 426 23.11 14.03 3.79
CA HIS A 426 24.28 13.48 3.09
C HIS A 426 23.97 13.01 1.66
N GLY A 427 22.76 13.27 1.16
CA GLY A 427 22.37 12.91 -0.20
C GLY A 427 22.30 11.40 -0.46
N LEU A 428 22.09 10.59 0.58
CA LEU A 428 21.97 9.12 0.48
C LEU A 428 20.60 8.67 -0.02
N SER A 429 19.64 9.58 -0.08
CA SER A 429 18.35 9.35 -0.70
C SER A 429 17.90 10.56 -1.52
N THR A 430 17.07 10.28 -2.52
CA THR A 430 16.45 11.29 -3.38
C THR A 430 14.95 11.36 -3.12
N GLU A 431 14.38 12.53 -3.34
CA GLU A 431 12.92 12.73 -3.30
C GLU A 431 12.27 12.28 -4.62
N GLY A 432 10.95 12.21 -4.62
CA GLY A 432 10.15 11.92 -5.79
C GLY A 432 9.76 10.45 -5.95
N TRP A 433 9.43 10.08 -7.18
CA TRP A 433 8.85 8.80 -7.52
C TRP A 433 9.83 7.96 -8.35
N LYS A 434 10.13 6.76 -7.89
CA LYS A 434 11.06 5.82 -8.53
C LYS A 434 10.35 4.49 -8.80
N PRO A 435 9.57 4.42 -9.89
CA PRO A 435 8.94 3.17 -10.29
C PRO A 435 9.95 2.23 -10.94
N LEU A 436 9.70 0.92 -10.82
CA LEU A 436 10.41 -0.11 -11.56
C LEU A 436 9.53 -1.34 -11.75
N TRP A 437 9.89 -2.17 -12.73
CA TRP A 437 9.40 -3.53 -12.88
C TRP A 437 10.40 -4.52 -12.27
N VAL A 438 9.89 -5.41 -11.44
CA VAL A 438 10.63 -6.61 -11.02
C VAL A 438 10.06 -7.80 -11.76
N VAL A 439 10.94 -8.61 -12.37
CA VAL A 439 10.58 -9.72 -13.25
C VAL A 439 11.39 -10.96 -12.91
N ASP A 440 11.14 -12.07 -13.61
CA ASP A 440 11.90 -13.30 -13.48
C ASP A 440 11.87 -13.88 -12.07
N PHE A 441 10.68 -13.85 -11.46
CA PHE A 441 10.47 -14.45 -10.15
C PHE A 441 10.69 -15.97 -10.18
N PRO A 442 11.15 -16.58 -9.07
CA PRO A 442 11.06 -18.02 -8.90
C PRO A 442 9.58 -18.45 -9.03
N MET A 443 9.35 -19.56 -9.68
CA MET A 443 8.00 -20.11 -9.79
C MET A 443 7.54 -20.75 -8.47
N PHE A 444 8.48 -21.35 -7.77
CA PHE A 444 8.25 -22.09 -6.53
C PHE A 444 9.22 -21.64 -5.44
N ASP A 445 8.74 -21.68 -4.22
CA ASP A 445 9.51 -21.56 -2.99
C ASP A 445 9.45 -22.88 -2.21
N TYR A 446 10.50 -23.22 -1.47
CA TYR A 446 10.52 -24.46 -0.71
C TYR A 446 10.14 -24.19 0.75
N ASP A 447 9.01 -24.75 1.15
CA ASP A 447 8.57 -24.71 2.55
C ASP A 447 9.29 -25.79 3.35
N GLU A 448 10.26 -25.38 4.17
CA GLU A 448 11.02 -26.29 5.05
C GLU A 448 10.11 -26.97 6.10
N GLY A 449 9.05 -26.29 6.56
CA GLY A 449 8.14 -26.81 7.58
C GLY A 449 7.29 -27.97 7.06
N ASP A 450 6.73 -27.80 5.88
CA ASP A 450 5.89 -28.81 5.22
C ASP A 450 6.70 -29.74 4.28
N ALA A 451 8.00 -29.51 4.11
CA ALA A 451 8.90 -30.23 3.23
C ALA A 451 8.34 -30.41 1.79
N ARG A 452 7.84 -29.31 1.22
CA ARG A 452 7.22 -29.27 -0.11
C ARG A 452 7.46 -27.95 -0.83
N TRP A 453 7.32 -27.98 -2.14
CA TRP A 453 7.27 -26.76 -2.95
C TRP A 453 5.89 -26.09 -2.83
N VAL A 454 5.88 -24.76 -2.76
CA VAL A 454 4.71 -23.90 -2.80
C VAL A 454 4.86 -22.90 -3.94
N ALA A 455 3.77 -22.45 -4.53
CA ALA A 455 3.82 -21.44 -5.57
C ALA A 455 4.20 -20.07 -4.97
N CYS A 456 5.15 -19.35 -5.58
CA CYS A 456 5.50 -18.00 -5.12
C CYS A 456 4.36 -17.00 -5.30
N HIS A 457 3.60 -17.11 -6.41
CA HIS A 457 2.44 -16.28 -6.69
C HIS A 457 1.16 -17.10 -6.52
N HIS A 458 0.76 -17.82 -7.57
CA HIS A 458 -0.39 -18.73 -7.54
C HIS A 458 -0.17 -19.89 -8.53
N PRO A 459 -0.88 -21.02 -8.37
CA PRO A 459 -0.64 -22.23 -9.18
C PRO A 459 -0.93 -22.09 -10.68
N PHE A 460 -1.56 -20.99 -11.09
CA PHE A 460 -1.93 -20.73 -12.49
C PHE A 460 -0.91 -19.86 -13.23
N THR A 461 0.17 -19.45 -12.57
CA THR A 461 1.26 -18.70 -13.19
C THR A 461 2.02 -19.56 -14.18
N SER A 462 2.28 -19.02 -15.38
CA SER A 462 3.04 -19.73 -16.42
C SER A 462 4.54 -19.74 -16.11
N PRO A 463 5.21 -20.89 -16.24
CA PRO A 463 6.66 -20.94 -16.25
C PRO A 463 7.21 -20.26 -17.49
N LYS A 464 8.48 -19.82 -17.46
CA LYS A 464 9.20 -19.43 -18.67
C LYS A 464 9.36 -20.64 -19.59
N ASP A 465 9.27 -20.41 -20.90
CA ASP A 465 9.25 -21.50 -21.89
C ASP A 465 10.51 -22.35 -21.82
N GLU A 466 11.66 -21.73 -21.66
CA GLU A 466 12.97 -22.38 -21.50
C GLU A 466 13.11 -23.14 -20.17
N HIS A 467 12.25 -22.90 -19.20
CA HIS A 467 12.28 -23.53 -17.87
C HIS A 467 11.23 -24.64 -17.69
N MET A 468 10.40 -24.91 -18.68
CA MET A 468 9.39 -25.98 -18.66
C MET A 468 9.97 -27.34 -18.24
N GLN A 469 11.19 -27.65 -18.69
CA GLN A 469 11.91 -28.88 -18.37
C GLN A 469 12.24 -29.03 -16.87
N TYR A 470 12.23 -27.94 -16.10
CA TYR A 470 12.58 -27.96 -14.67
C TYR A 470 11.37 -28.15 -13.76
N LEU A 471 10.14 -28.06 -14.28
CA LEU A 471 8.91 -28.10 -13.46
C LEU A 471 8.86 -29.29 -12.50
N GLU A 472 9.19 -30.48 -12.98
CA GLU A 472 9.19 -31.71 -12.17
C GLU A 472 10.59 -32.15 -11.77
N SER A 473 11.61 -31.87 -12.60
CA SER A 473 12.99 -32.36 -12.37
C SER A 473 13.78 -31.51 -11.36
N ASN A 474 13.56 -30.20 -11.33
CA ASN A 474 14.21 -29.26 -10.43
C ASN A 474 13.39 -27.97 -10.25
N PRO A 475 12.26 -28.01 -9.50
CA PRO A 475 11.35 -26.87 -9.36
C PRO A 475 12.03 -25.59 -8.90
N GLY A 476 13.06 -25.68 -8.06
CA GLY A 476 13.80 -24.51 -7.56
C GLY A 476 14.56 -23.71 -8.63
N LYS A 477 14.75 -24.27 -9.85
CA LYS A 477 15.35 -23.55 -10.98
C LYS A 477 14.31 -22.94 -11.91
N CYS A 478 13.03 -23.24 -11.70
CA CYS A 478 11.98 -22.77 -12.59
C CYS A 478 11.65 -21.32 -12.31
N LEU A 479 11.78 -20.45 -13.33
CA LEU A 479 11.33 -19.07 -13.27
C LEU A 479 9.94 -18.92 -13.89
N ALA A 480 9.17 -17.99 -13.36
CA ALA A 480 7.83 -17.66 -13.79
C ALA A 480 7.82 -16.48 -14.76
N LYS A 481 6.80 -16.42 -15.62
CA LYS A 481 6.41 -15.23 -16.38
C LYS A 481 5.57 -14.31 -15.47
N ALA A 482 6.18 -13.89 -14.36
CA ALA A 482 5.59 -13.02 -13.35
C ALA A 482 6.33 -11.68 -13.29
N TYR A 483 5.59 -10.65 -12.97
CA TYR A 483 6.08 -9.27 -12.94
C TYR A 483 5.33 -8.46 -11.89
N ASP A 484 6.09 -7.71 -11.10
CA ASP A 484 5.56 -6.76 -10.11
C ASP A 484 5.97 -5.34 -10.47
N MET A 485 5.01 -4.43 -10.38
CA MET A 485 5.28 -2.99 -10.43
C MET A 485 5.55 -2.48 -9.04
N VAL A 486 6.75 -1.98 -8.85
CA VAL A 486 7.22 -1.45 -7.57
C VAL A 486 7.34 0.07 -7.67
N LEU A 487 6.91 0.76 -6.63
CA LEU A 487 7.03 2.21 -6.51
C LEU A 487 7.55 2.56 -5.12
N ASN A 488 8.71 3.22 -5.06
CA ASN A 488 9.29 3.68 -3.79
C ASN A 488 9.36 2.59 -2.70
N GLY A 489 9.79 1.39 -3.04
CA GLY A 489 9.92 0.28 -2.08
C GLY A 489 8.63 -0.47 -1.77
N SER A 490 7.55 -0.19 -2.48
CA SER A 490 6.26 -0.89 -2.33
C SER A 490 5.81 -1.48 -3.64
N GLU A 491 5.41 -2.74 -3.64
CA GLU A 491 4.67 -3.37 -4.72
C GLU A 491 3.29 -2.72 -4.82
N ILE A 492 2.99 -2.03 -5.91
CA ILE A 492 1.70 -1.39 -6.16
C ILE A 492 0.79 -2.25 -7.03
N GLY A 493 1.35 -3.21 -7.75
CA GLY A 493 0.61 -4.17 -8.55
C GLY A 493 1.47 -5.35 -8.93
N GLY A 494 0.89 -6.53 -8.94
CA GLY A 494 1.55 -7.77 -9.32
C GLY A 494 0.71 -8.57 -10.32
N GLY A 495 1.40 -9.26 -11.22
CA GLY A 495 0.75 -10.03 -12.26
C GLY A 495 1.62 -11.12 -12.88
N SER A 496 1.02 -11.85 -13.79
CA SER A 496 1.73 -12.87 -14.56
C SER A 496 1.00 -13.20 -15.86
N VAL A 497 1.72 -13.85 -16.76
CA VAL A 497 1.09 -14.66 -17.81
C VAL A 497 0.58 -15.95 -17.18
N ARG A 498 -0.59 -16.43 -17.61
CA ARG A 498 -1.25 -17.60 -17.03
C ARG A 498 -0.97 -18.84 -17.87
N ILE A 499 -1.06 -20.00 -17.22
CA ILE A 499 -1.10 -21.28 -17.92
C ILE A 499 -2.44 -21.38 -18.65
N HIS A 500 -2.40 -21.64 -19.96
CA HIS A 500 -3.59 -21.85 -20.77
C HIS A 500 -3.70 -23.28 -21.35
N GLN A 501 -2.71 -24.12 -21.08
CA GLN A 501 -2.67 -25.52 -21.53
C GLN A 501 -2.82 -26.46 -20.33
N GLU A 502 -3.80 -27.36 -20.39
CA GLU A 502 -4.08 -28.32 -19.31
C GLU A 502 -2.86 -29.20 -18.97
N ALA A 503 -2.09 -29.62 -19.98
CA ALA A 503 -0.91 -30.45 -19.78
C ALA A 503 0.15 -29.76 -18.88
N VAL A 504 0.38 -28.46 -19.09
CA VAL A 504 1.30 -27.65 -18.29
C VAL A 504 0.73 -27.45 -16.88
N GLN A 505 -0.56 -27.17 -16.76
CA GLN A 505 -1.23 -27.01 -15.46
C GLN A 505 -1.12 -28.28 -14.62
N SER A 506 -1.29 -29.43 -15.23
CA SER A 506 -1.14 -30.73 -14.57
C SER A 506 0.28 -30.97 -14.08
N GLN A 507 1.31 -30.54 -14.81
CA GLN A 507 2.71 -30.63 -14.38
C GLN A 507 2.98 -29.75 -13.15
N VAL A 508 2.46 -28.51 -13.16
CA VAL A 508 2.58 -27.58 -12.02
C VAL A 508 1.90 -28.17 -10.77
N PHE A 509 0.71 -28.74 -10.90
CA PHE A 509 0.03 -29.37 -9.76
C PHE A 509 0.83 -30.56 -9.19
N ARG A 510 1.45 -31.38 -10.06
CA ARG A 510 2.34 -32.45 -9.59
C ARG A 510 3.56 -31.92 -8.84
N ALA A 511 4.20 -30.85 -9.34
CA ALA A 511 5.31 -30.20 -8.65
C ALA A 511 4.91 -29.68 -7.26
N LEU A 512 3.68 -29.17 -7.12
CA LEU A 512 3.09 -28.70 -5.86
C LEU A 512 2.54 -29.83 -4.97
N LYS A 513 2.62 -31.09 -5.42
CA LYS A 513 2.02 -32.25 -4.74
C LYS A 513 0.49 -32.16 -4.56
N ILE A 514 -0.18 -31.47 -5.48
CA ILE A 514 -1.65 -31.41 -5.54
C ILE A 514 -2.12 -32.59 -6.40
N GLY A 515 -2.85 -33.54 -5.79
CA GLY A 515 -3.39 -34.70 -6.48
C GLY A 515 -4.52 -34.32 -7.46
N ALA A 516 -4.78 -35.19 -8.45
CA ALA A 516 -5.81 -34.95 -9.47
C ALA A 516 -7.21 -34.77 -8.87
N GLU A 517 -7.57 -35.57 -7.86
CA GLU A 517 -8.87 -35.44 -7.16
C GLU A 517 -8.99 -34.12 -6.42
N GLU A 518 -7.92 -33.68 -5.75
CA GLU A 518 -7.87 -32.39 -5.05
C GLU A 518 -7.94 -31.22 -6.05
N ALA A 519 -7.18 -31.29 -7.14
CA ALA A 519 -7.19 -30.28 -8.20
C ALA A 519 -8.60 -30.15 -8.81
N GLN A 520 -9.24 -31.28 -9.12
CA GLN A 520 -10.61 -31.29 -9.65
C GLN A 520 -11.62 -30.76 -8.63
N ALA A 521 -11.48 -31.15 -7.35
CA ALA A 521 -12.39 -30.67 -6.29
C ALA A 521 -12.29 -29.15 -6.08
N LYS A 522 -11.09 -28.57 -6.12
CA LYS A 522 -10.84 -27.15 -5.89
C LYS A 522 -11.04 -26.30 -7.15
N PHE A 523 -10.48 -26.73 -8.30
CA PHE A 523 -10.31 -25.93 -9.52
C PHE A 523 -10.94 -26.56 -10.75
N GLY A 524 -11.77 -27.60 -10.59
CA GLY A 524 -12.34 -28.37 -11.71
C GLY A 524 -13.01 -27.50 -12.78
N PHE A 525 -13.76 -26.49 -12.36
CA PHE A 525 -14.43 -25.58 -13.28
C PHE A 525 -13.46 -24.77 -14.18
N LEU A 526 -12.27 -24.43 -13.69
CA LEU A 526 -11.24 -23.79 -14.51
C LEU A 526 -10.53 -24.83 -15.40
N LEU A 527 -10.19 -26.00 -14.84
CA LEU A 527 -9.55 -27.07 -15.62
C LEU A 527 -10.41 -27.53 -16.78
N ASP A 528 -11.72 -27.68 -16.54
CA ASP A 528 -12.69 -28.01 -17.58
C ASP A 528 -12.77 -26.89 -18.64
N ALA A 529 -12.73 -25.63 -18.22
CA ALA A 529 -12.74 -24.50 -19.16
C ALA A 529 -11.50 -24.45 -20.05
N LEU A 530 -10.32 -24.77 -19.53
CA LEU A 530 -9.07 -24.79 -20.31
C LEU A 530 -9.14 -25.76 -21.51
N GLN A 531 -10.00 -26.78 -21.46
CA GLN A 531 -10.20 -27.74 -22.53
C GLN A 531 -10.97 -27.17 -23.73
N TYR A 532 -11.65 -26.04 -23.56
CA TYR A 532 -12.41 -25.37 -24.62
C TYR A 532 -11.61 -24.35 -25.43
N GLY A 533 -10.31 -24.54 -25.58
CA GLY A 533 -9.46 -23.68 -26.39
C GLY A 533 -9.17 -22.34 -25.71
N ALA A 534 -8.71 -22.41 -24.47
CA ALA A 534 -8.28 -21.23 -23.72
C ALA A 534 -7.19 -20.45 -24.47
N PRO A 535 -7.33 -19.12 -24.64
CA PRO A 535 -6.30 -18.33 -25.29
C PRO A 535 -5.10 -18.14 -24.36
N PRO A 536 -3.90 -17.84 -24.90
CA PRO A 536 -2.85 -17.24 -24.10
C PRO A 536 -3.38 -15.96 -23.42
N HIS A 537 -3.20 -15.83 -22.12
CA HIS A 537 -3.72 -14.69 -21.36
C HIS A 537 -2.82 -14.36 -20.15
N GLY A 538 -2.92 -13.14 -19.71
CA GLY A 538 -2.21 -12.63 -18.56
C GLY A 538 -2.83 -11.35 -18.05
N GLY A 539 -2.46 -10.96 -16.86
CA GLY A 539 -3.04 -9.77 -16.23
C GLY A 539 -2.27 -9.29 -15.03
N ILE A 540 -2.83 -8.30 -14.39
CA ILE A 540 -2.24 -7.65 -13.22
C ILE A 540 -3.35 -7.19 -12.28
N ALA A 541 -3.06 -7.14 -10.99
CA ALA A 541 -3.92 -6.55 -9.98
C ALA A 541 -3.16 -5.45 -9.23
N PHE A 542 -3.72 -4.25 -9.19
CA PHE A 542 -3.17 -3.12 -8.44
C PHE A 542 -3.92 -2.94 -7.12
N GLY A 543 -3.17 -2.68 -6.05
CA GLY A 543 -3.76 -2.29 -4.77
C GLY A 543 -4.17 -0.82 -4.78
N LEU A 544 -5.46 -0.52 -5.05
CA LEU A 544 -5.94 0.86 -5.08
C LEU A 544 -5.68 1.60 -3.78
N ASP A 545 -5.92 0.95 -2.65
CA ASP A 545 -5.70 1.54 -1.33
C ASP A 545 -4.23 1.91 -1.13
N ARG A 546 -3.30 1.05 -1.54
CA ARG A 546 -1.85 1.27 -1.43
C ARG A 546 -1.39 2.42 -2.32
N ILE A 547 -1.82 2.45 -3.59
CA ILE A 547 -1.49 3.55 -4.51
C ILE A 547 -1.94 4.88 -3.93
N VAL A 548 -3.18 4.98 -3.46
CA VAL A 548 -3.73 6.23 -2.90
C VAL A 548 -3.02 6.60 -1.60
N THR A 549 -2.66 5.63 -0.74
CA THR A 549 -1.87 5.89 0.48
C THR A 549 -0.53 6.55 0.14
N MET A 550 0.16 6.02 -0.86
CA MET A 550 1.44 6.59 -1.32
C MET A 550 1.26 7.99 -1.92
N MET A 551 0.25 8.17 -2.79
CA MET A 551 -0.01 9.46 -3.45
C MET A 551 -0.43 10.56 -2.48
N THR A 552 -1.08 10.21 -1.37
CA THR A 552 -1.48 11.17 -0.32
C THR A 552 -0.39 11.43 0.70
N GLY A 553 0.64 10.59 0.76
CA GLY A 553 1.65 10.59 1.82
C GLY A 553 1.10 10.17 3.19
N ALA A 554 -0.05 9.47 3.22
CA ALA A 554 -0.65 8.99 4.45
C ALA A 554 0.20 7.90 5.12
N GLU A 555 0.24 7.90 6.44
CA GLU A 555 1.01 6.92 7.23
C GLU A 555 0.31 5.55 7.31
N SER A 556 -0.99 5.53 7.08
CA SER A 556 -1.81 4.32 7.19
C SER A 556 -2.80 4.21 6.04
N ILE A 557 -2.99 2.99 5.55
CA ILE A 557 -4.04 2.64 4.58
C ILE A 557 -5.45 3.02 5.07
N ARG A 558 -5.66 3.12 6.40
CA ARG A 558 -6.92 3.52 7.01
C ARG A 558 -7.28 4.98 6.78
N ASP A 559 -6.31 5.80 6.35
CA ASP A 559 -6.52 7.23 6.03
C ASP A 559 -7.06 7.46 4.62
N VAL A 560 -7.10 6.42 3.80
CA VAL A 560 -7.62 6.47 2.42
C VAL A 560 -8.83 5.57 2.19
N ILE A 561 -9.33 4.93 3.24
CA ILE A 561 -10.54 4.10 3.23
C ILE A 561 -11.59 4.76 4.13
N ALA A 562 -12.82 4.91 3.63
CA ALA A 562 -13.86 5.62 4.39
C ALA A 562 -14.17 4.95 5.74
N PHE A 563 -14.36 3.63 5.76
CA PHE A 563 -14.72 2.86 6.95
C PHE A 563 -13.80 1.63 7.09
N PRO A 564 -12.54 1.84 7.51
CA PRO A 564 -11.58 0.75 7.64
C PRO A 564 -11.80 -0.06 8.93
N LYS A 565 -11.13 -1.21 9.00
CA LYS A 565 -10.99 -1.98 10.23
C LYS A 565 -9.71 -1.59 10.98
N THR A 566 -9.70 -1.79 12.30
CA THR A 566 -8.48 -1.70 13.13
C THR A 566 -7.51 -2.85 12.81
N GLN A 567 -6.32 -2.83 13.41
CA GLN A 567 -5.37 -3.95 13.34
C GLN A 567 -5.93 -5.27 13.93
N ARG A 568 -6.98 -5.18 14.74
CA ARG A 568 -7.70 -6.36 15.30
C ARG A 568 -8.92 -6.75 14.46
N ALA A 569 -9.00 -6.32 13.20
CA ALA A 569 -10.11 -6.59 12.29
C ALA A 569 -11.49 -6.13 12.81
N GLN A 570 -11.54 -5.05 13.59
CA GLN A 570 -12.77 -4.51 14.18
C GLN A 570 -13.14 -3.15 13.57
N CYS A 571 -14.42 -2.89 13.39
CA CYS A 571 -14.95 -1.56 13.10
C CYS A 571 -15.43 -0.89 14.40
N LEU A 572 -14.73 0.14 14.85
CA LEU A 572 -15.08 0.82 16.11
C LEU A 572 -16.37 1.64 15.99
N LEU A 573 -16.71 2.11 14.78
CA LEU A 573 -17.96 2.86 14.54
C LEU A 573 -19.19 1.96 14.65
N THR A 574 -19.17 0.80 13.98
CA THR A 574 -20.31 -0.12 13.91
C THR A 574 -20.25 -1.24 14.94
N GLN A 575 -19.15 -1.37 15.66
CA GLN A 575 -18.85 -2.45 16.60
C GLN A 575 -18.86 -3.85 15.96
N ALA A 576 -18.57 -3.92 14.64
CA ALA A 576 -18.40 -5.19 13.94
C ALA A 576 -16.98 -5.75 14.18
N PRO A 577 -16.81 -7.10 14.32
CA PRO A 577 -17.87 -8.13 14.34
C PRO A 577 -18.67 -8.09 15.64
N SER A 578 -19.92 -8.51 15.56
CA SER A 578 -20.86 -8.55 16.69
C SER A 578 -21.52 -9.92 16.80
N PRO A 579 -22.04 -10.29 17.99
CA PRO A 579 -22.83 -11.51 18.15
C PRO A 579 -24.08 -11.49 17.26
N VAL A 580 -24.52 -12.67 16.85
CA VAL A 580 -25.80 -12.90 16.17
C VAL A 580 -26.71 -13.67 17.08
N ASP A 581 -28.04 -13.58 16.87
CA ASP A 581 -29.00 -14.26 17.71
C ASP A 581 -29.05 -15.79 17.46
N GLU A 582 -29.48 -16.52 18.46
CA GLU A 582 -29.62 -17.99 18.46
C GLU A 582 -30.53 -18.49 17.32
N ARG A 583 -31.56 -17.73 16.96
CA ARG A 583 -32.48 -18.09 15.88
C ARG A 583 -31.78 -18.10 14.54
N GLN A 584 -30.95 -17.06 14.27
CA GLN A 584 -30.13 -16.99 13.04
C GLN A 584 -29.15 -18.16 12.99
N LEU A 585 -28.45 -18.46 14.09
CA LEU A 585 -27.53 -19.61 14.14
C LEU A 585 -28.24 -20.93 13.87
N LYS A 586 -29.44 -21.11 14.44
CA LYS A 586 -30.24 -22.30 14.20
C LYS A 586 -30.69 -22.41 12.74
N GLU A 587 -31.09 -21.30 12.10
CA GLU A 587 -31.50 -21.27 10.70
C GLU A 587 -30.32 -21.56 9.76
N LEU A 588 -29.09 -21.31 10.21
CA LEU A 588 -27.84 -21.60 9.49
C LEU A 588 -27.26 -22.98 9.84
N HIS A 589 -27.91 -23.75 10.70
CA HIS A 589 -27.40 -25.03 11.21
C HIS A 589 -26.04 -24.96 11.89
N ILE A 590 -25.73 -23.79 12.53
CA ILE A 590 -24.45 -23.51 13.18
C ILE A 590 -24.63 -23.59 14.70
N ARG A 591 -23.69 -24.27 15.37
CA ARG A 591 -23.56 -24.28 16.83
C ARG A 591 -22.22 -23.73 17.24
N LEU A 592 -22.23 -22.69 18.07
CA LEU A 592 -20.99 -22.14 18.63
C LEU A 592 -20.40 -23.14 19.64
N ARG A 593 -19.09 -23.40 19.55
CA ARG A 593 -18.37 -24.07 20.63
C ARG A 593 -18.22 -23.07 21.78
N GLN A 594 -18.57 -23.51 23.01
CA GLN A 594 -18.24 -22.70 24.18
C GLN A 594 -16.72 -22.57 24.27
N ALA A 595 -16.23 -21.34 24.44
CA ALA A 595 -14.82 -21.15 24.74
C ALA A 595 -14.52 -21.87 26.05
N THR A 596 -13.58 -22.79 26.03
CA THR A 596 -13.02 -23.35 27.27
C THR A 596 -12.40 -22.17 28.01
N PRO A 597 -12.77 -21.89 29.29
CA PRO A 597 -12.09 -20.84 30.03
C PRO A 597 -10.58 -21.14 29.98
N ALA A 598 -9.79 -20.14 29.63
CA ALA A 598 -8.34 -20.27 29.72
C ALA A 598 -8.00 -20.62 31.19
N ALA A 599 -7.33 -21.76 31.38
CA ALA A 599 -6.89 -22.25 32.66
C ALA A 599 -5.79 -21.35 33.25
#